data_82a72ff5491c62205c8c317127b38edf
#
_entry.id   82a72ff5491c62205c8c317127b38edf
#
_cell.length_a   1.000
_cell.length_b   1.000
_cell.length_c   1.000
_cell.angle_alpha   90.00
_cell.angle_beta   90.00
_cell.angle_gamma   90.00
#
_symmetry.space_group_name_H-M   'P 1'
#
loop_
_entity.id
_entity.type
_entity.pdbx_description
1 polymer ?
#
loop_
_entity_poly.entity_id
_entity_poly.type
_entity_poly.pdbx_seq_one_letter_code
_entity_poly.pdbx_strand_id
1 'polypeptide(L)'
;MENNLMELWSIFDYIMPGYLLSEAKFKEKYLKEDMYDELKELIKPFILRRLKKDVIDELPNKIEKKFMVEMEKNQKAVYQSYIKEVRQKLYSGEDNKITVFSYLTKLRQLCLDPSLILDDYVGRSAKIEAALNIVNMAIVENRKVLIFSQFTSVLQKLGDELSEKNIGYLYLDGSTKANKRVEMVKEFNESEELKIFLISLKAGGTGLNLTSSDLVLHFDPWWNPAIEDQATDRAHRIGQQNIVEVIKLIAKDSVEENIIRLQEDKRELINKVISGEEIGSNVIGKLSRDEIIDLFS
;
A
#
# COMPACT_ATOMS: atom_id res chain seq x y z
N MET A 1 0.96 15.86 3.29
CA MET A 1 2.28 15.84 2.61
C MET A 1 2.72 14.39 2.49
N GLU A 2 2.30 13.75 1.46
CA GLU A 2 2.53 12.28 1.36
C GLU A 2 3.59 11.94 0.30
N ASN A 3 3.84 12.82 -0.68
CA ASN A 3 4.62 12.43 -1.85
C ASN A 3 5.67 13.43 -2.34
N ASN A 4 5.62 14.71 -1.97
CA ASN A 4 6.54 15.70 -2.58
C ASN A 4 6.59 17.01 -1.78
N LEU A 5 7.79 17.60 -1.64
CA LEU A 5 8.00 18.94 -1.06
C LEU A 5 7.27 20.04 -1.84
N MET A 6 6.98 19.83 -3.13
CA MET A 6 6.18 20.77 -3.91
C MET A 6 4.73 20.87 -3.46
N GLU A 7 4.17 19.82 -2.85
CA GLU A 7 2.84 19.90 -2.23
C GLU A 7 2.86 20.85 -1.03
N LEU A 8 3.94 20.81 -0.23
CA LEU A 8 4.15 21.74 0.87
C LEU A 8 4.23 23.19 0.34
N TRP A 9 5.06 23.41 -0.68
CA TRP A 9 5.16 24.72 -1.30
C TRP A 9 3.79 25.22 -1.78
N SER A 10 3.02 24.39 -2.48
CA SER A 10 1.70 24.77 -3.01
C SER A 10 0.70 25.13 -1.90
N ILE A 11 0.73 24.39 -0.77
CA ILE A 11 -0.12 24.69 0.40
C ILE A 11 0.27 26.05 0.99
N PHE A 12 1.57 26.29 1.19
CA PHE A 12 2.05 27.54 1.76
C PHE A 12 1.85 28.72 0.80
N ASP A 13 2.04 28.54 -0.51
CA ASP A 13 1.81 29.58 -1.48
C ASP A 13 0.34 30.00 -1.54
N TYR A 14 -0.59 29.04 -1.32
CA TYR A 14 -2.01 29.34 -1.22
C TYR A 14 -2.39 30.07 0.09
N ILE A 15 -1.83 29.64 1.23
CA ILE A 15 -2.20 30.17 2.57
C ILE A 15 -1.42 31.47 2.86
N MET A 16 -0.15 31.52 2.48
CA MET A 16 0.80 32.61 2.73
C MET A 16 1.64 32.87 1.48
N PRO A 17 1.09 33.53 0.46
CA PRO A 17 1.78 33.75 -0.81
C PRO A 17 3.15 34.40 -0.62
N GLY A 18 4.19 33.79 -1.22
CA GLY A 18 5.56 34.28 -1.18
C GLY A 18 6.36 33.91 0.09
N TYR A 19 5.76 33.32 1.11
CA TYR A 19 6.45 32.94 2.35
C TYR A 19 7.58 31.94 2.09
N LEU A 20 7.35 30.92 1.28
CA LEU A 20 8.36 29.95 0.87
C LEU A 20 9.02 30.29 -0.48
N LEU A 21 9.15 31.56 -0.79
CA LEU A 21 9.73 32.07 -2.04
C LEU A 21 8.87 31.70 -3.29
N SER A 22 9.39 32.09 -4.48
CA SER A 22 8.79 31.64 -5.74
C SER A 22 9.10 30.15 -5.98
N GLU A 23 8.27 29.46 -6.78
CA GLU A 23 8.45 28.06 -7.12
C GLU A 23 9.87 27.73 -7.61
N ALA A 24 10.42 28.56 -8.48
CA ALA A 24 11.76 28.37 -9.02
C ALA A 24 12.84 28.45 -7.94
N LYS A 25 12.78 29.46 -7.05
CA LYS A 25 13.71 29.61 -5.94
C LYS A 25 13.56 28.54 -4.88
N PHE A 26 12.33 28.08 -4.61
CA PHE A 26 12.08 26.98 -3.70
C PHE A 26 12.71 25.68 -4.21
N LYS A 27 12.54 25.39 -5.51
CA LYS A 27 13.16 24.20 -6.14
C LYS A 27 14.69 24.29 -6.10
N GLU A 28 15.26 25.44 -6.40
CA GLU A 28 16.69 25.63 -6.37
C GLU A 28 17.26 25.42 -4.97
N LYS A 29 16.72 26.12 -3.98
CA LYS A 29 17.20 26.12 -2.61
C LYS A 29 16.96 24.83 -1.84
N TYR A 30 15.76 24.26 -1.95
CA TYR A 30 15.34 23.13 -1.11
C TYR A 30 15.30 21.77 -1.84
N LEU A 31 15.39 21.74 -3.17
CA LEU A 31 15.41 20.48 -3.92
C LEU A 31 16.77 20.20 -4.59
N LYS A 32 17.63 21.22 -4.77
CA LYS A 32 18.97 21.07 -5.36
C LYS A 32 20.09 21.24 -4.35
N GLU A 33 19.94 22.19 -3.41
CA GLU A 33 20.95 22.52 -2.41
C GLU A 33 20.72 21.85 -1.06
N ASP A 34 19.69 21.02 -0.95
CA ASP A 34 19.37 20.22 0.23
C ASP A 34 19.26 20.99 1.57
N MET A 35 18.88 22.27 1.53
CA MET A 35 18.73 23.12 2.71
C MET A 35 17.47 22.81 3.53
N TYR A 36 17.30 21.55 3.89
CA TYR A 36 16.08 21.07 4.57
C TYR A 36 15.95 21.59 6.01
N ASP A 37 17.04 21.79 6.72
CA ASP A 37 17.00 22.26 8.11
C ASP A 37 16.45 23.68 8.19
N GLU A 38 16.84 24.55 7.25
CA GLU A 38 16.27 25.89 7.17
C GLU A 38 14.77 25.86 6.85
N LEU A 39 14.36 25.01 5.89
CA LEU A 39 12.95 24.84 5.56
C LEU A 39 12.16 24.35 6.76
N LYS A 40 12.70 23.40 7.51
CA LYS A 40 12.08 22.84 8.72
C LYS A 40 11.85 23.90 9.79
N GLU A 41 12.85 24.74 10.08
CA GLU A 41 12.69 25.83 11.05
C GLU A 41 11.67 26.89 10.57
N LEU A 42 11.64 27.19 9.26
CA LEU A 42 10.67 28.11 8.67
C LEU A 42 9.22 27.60 8.82
N ILE A 43 8.98 26.33 8.57
CA ILE A 43 7.61 25.76 8.58
C ILE A 43 7.15 25.29 9.96
N LYS A 44 8.07 25.03 10.89
CA LYS A 44 7.80 24.53 12.24
C LYS A 44 6.71 25.29 13.02
N PRO A 45 6.63 26.65 12.98
CA PRO A 45 5.57 27.37 13.66
C PRO A 45 4.16 27.13 13.11
N PHE A 46 4.07 26.64 11.87
CA PHE A 46 2.81 26.48 11.13
C PHE A 46 2.36 25.02 11.00
N ILE A 47 3.21 24.07 11.40
CA ILE A 47 2.92 22.64 11.31
C ILE A 47 2.77 22.06 12.71
N LEU A 48 1.56 21.62 13.02
CA LEU A 48 1.31 20.82 14.22
C LEU A 48 1.11 19.36 13.79
N ARG A 49 2.10 18.51 14.06
CA ARG A 49 1.99 17.07 13.88
C ARG A 49 1.84 16.37 15.21
N ARG A 50 0.77 15.62 15.36
CA ARG A 50 0.56 14.73 16.52
C ARG A 50 0.53 13.29 16.02
N LEU A 51 1.28 12.41 16.65
CA LEU A 51 1.18 10.99 16.40
C LEU A 51 -0.03 10.44 17.17
N LYS A 52 -0.76 9.50 16.56
CA LYS A 52 -1.93 8.88 17.20
C LYS A 52 -1.59 8.31 18.58
N LYS A 53 -0.44 7.64 18.69
CA LYS A 53 0.07 7.07 19.96
C LYS A 53 0.32 8.09 21.06
N ASP A 54 0.52 9.37 20.73
CA ASP A 54 0.86 10.43 21.69
C ASP A 54 -0.41 11.17 22.17
N VAL A 55 -1.55 10.92 21.56
CA VAL A 55 -2.79 11.69 21.78
C VAL A 55 -3.97 10.82 22.20
N ILE A 56 -3.93 9.51 21.90
CA ILE A 56 -5.06 8.60 22.12
C ILE A 56 -4.57 7.42 22.95
N ASP A 57 -4.61 7.57 24.29
CA ASP A 57 -4.25 6.51 25.24
C ASP A 57 -5.20 5.29 25.14
N GLU A 58 -6.40 5.48 24.60
CA GLU A 58 -7.45 4.45 24.51
C GLU A 58 -7.38 3.61 23.21
N LEU A 59 -6.49 3.95 22.24
CA LEU A 59 -6.43 3.20 21.00
C LEU A 59 -5.66 1.88 21.20
N PRO A 60 -6.27 0.71 20.92
CA PRO A 60 -5.59 -0.57 21.03
C PRO A 60 -4.34 -0.65 20.17
N ASN A 61 -3.43 -1.54 20.53
CA ASN A 61 -2.20 -1.74 19.76
C ASN A 61 -2.50 -2.27 18.35
N LYS A 62 -1.60 -1.91 17.42
CA LYS A 62 -1.56 -2.47 16.06
C LYS A 62 -0.38 -3.44 15.97
N ILE A 63 -0.64 -4.66 15.49
CA ILE A 63 0.37 -5.70 15.29
C ILE A 63 0.49 -5.97 13.79
N GLU A 64 1.66 -5.69 13.21
CA GLU A 64 1.94 -5.97 11.80
C GLU A 64 2.73 -7.27 11.66
N LYS A 65 2.26 -8.16 10.76
CA LYS A 65 2.90 -9.44 10.44
C LYS A 65 3.15 -9.54 8.93
N LYS A 66 4.32 -9.98 8.55
CA LYS A 66 4.66 -10.38 7.18
C LYS A 66 4.38 -11.87 7.02
N PHE A 67 3.55 -12.23 6.06
CA PHE A 67 3.25 -13.61 5.75
C PHE A 67 3.86 -13.96 4.38
N MET A 68 4.97 -14.72 4.43
CA MET A 68 5.67 -15.13 3.23
C MET A 68 4.95 -16.30 2.57
N VAL A 69 4.56 -16.13 1.30
CA VAL A 69 3.82 -17.11 0.51
C VAL A 69 4.74 -17.70 -0.54
N GLU A 70 4.94 -19.01 -0.52
CA GLU A 70 5.67 -19.70 -1.56
C GLU A 70 4.79 -19.88 -2.80
N MET A 71 5.26 -19.41 -3.95
CA MET A 71 4.55 -19.59 -5.21
C MET A 71 4.43 -21.07 -5.56
N GLU A 72 3.29 -21.47 -6.10
CA GLU A 72 3.09 -22.78 -6.69
C GLU A 72 4.12 -23.05 -7.79
N LYS A 73 4.45 -24.31 -8.02
CA LYS A 73 5.51 -24.71 -8.97
C LYS A 73 5.33 -24.10 -10.37
N ASN A 74 4.11 -24.13 -10.91
CA ASN A 74 3.82 -23.57 -12.23
C ASN A 74 3.87 -22.03 -12.19
N GLN A 75 3.34 -21.41 -11.14
CA GLN A 75 3.41 -19.96 -10.91
C GLN A 75 4.86 -19.50 -10.81
N LYS A 76 5.70 -20.20 -10.03
CA LYS A 76 7.13 -19.90 -9.89
C LYS A 76 7.88 -20.03 -11.22
N ALA A 77 7.59 -21.05 -12.01
CA ALA A 77 8.22 -21.24 -13.32
C ALA A 77 7.91 -20.10 -14.30
N VAL A 78 6.63 -19.68 -14.36
CA VAL A 78 6.20 -18.54 -15.18
C VAL A 78 6.87 -17.25 -14.70
N TYR A 79 6.87 -16.99 -13.41
CA TYR A 79 7.51 -15.83 -12.80
C TYR A 79 9.01 -15.77 -13.13
N GLN A 80 9.73 -16.88 -12.95
CA GLN A 80 11.16 -16.97 -13.22
C GLN A 80 11.51 -16.78 -14.70
N SER A 81 10.68 -17.31 -15.58
CA SER A 81 10.85 -17.09 -17.02
C SER A 81 10.72 -15.61 -17.39
N TYR A 82 9.68 -14.96 -16.86
CA TYR A 82 9.42 -13.56 -17.16
C TYR A 82 10.46 -12.62 -16.54
N ILE A 83 10.88 -12.82 -15.29
CA ILE A 83 11.92 -11.96 -14.69
C ILE A 83 13.26 -12.10 -15.39
N LYS A 84 13.60 -13.30 -15.87
CA LYS A 84 14.82 -13.52 -16.67
C LYS A 84 14.77 -12.73 -17.99
N GLU A 85 13.65 -12.75 -18.69
CA GLU A 85 13.44 -11.96 -19.90
C GLU A 85 13.55 -10.45 -19.62
N VAL A 86 12.91 -9.98 -18.56
CA VAL A 86 12.97 -8.57 -18.17
C VAL A 86 14.39 -8.13 -17.82
N ARG A 87 15.13 -8.92 -17.05
CA ARG A 87 16.54 -8.62 -16.73
C ARG A 87 17.38 -8.50 -18.00
N GLN A 88 17.21 -9.38 -18.98
CA GLN A 88 17.94 -9.30 -20.26
C GLN A 88 17.62 -7.98 -21.00
N LYS A 89 16.36 -7.57 -21.05
CA LYS A 89 15.94 -6.29 -21.66
C LYS A 89 16.52 -5.08 -20.92
N LEU A 90 16.49 -5.08 -19.61
CA LEU A 90 17.05 -4.00 -18.79
C LEU A 90 18.56 -3.82 -18.99
N TYR A 91 19.30 -4.93 -19.18
CA TYR A 91 20.74 -4.88 -19.48
C TYR A 91 21.04 -4.27 -20.86
N SER A 92 20.14 -4.33 -21.84
CA SER A 92 20.32 -3.67 -23.15
C SER A 92 20.24 -2.14 -23.05
N GLY A 93 19.67 -1.60 -21.98
CA GLY A 93 19.69 -0.16 -21.68
C GLY A 93 18.73 0.71 -22.51
N GLU A 94 17.93 0.12 -23.38
CA GLU A 94 17.03 0.83 -24.32
C GLU A 94 15.66 1.19 -23.72
N ASP A 95 15.31 0.63 -22.55
CA ASP A 95 14.00 0.80 -21.95
C ASP A 95 13.81 2.16 -21.27
N ASN A 96 12.72 2.84 -21.61
CA ASN A 96 12.31 4.05 -20.92
C ASN A 96 11.62 3.69 -19.58
N LYS A 97 11.46 4.70 -18.70
CA LYS A 97 10.86 4.53 -17.38
C LYS A 97 9.46 3.89 -17.42
N ILE A 98 8.65 4.22 -18.40
CA ILE A 98 7.27 3.70 -18.55
C ILE A 98 7.31 2.19 -18.81
N THR A 99 8.21 1.74 -19.68
CA THR A 99 8.41 0.32 -20.01
C THR A 99 8.84 -0.46 -18.77
N VAL A 100 9.81 0.08 -17.99
CA VAL A 100 10.28 -0.55 -16.75
C VAL A 100 9.15 -0.68 -15.73
N PHE A 101 8.30 0.35 -15.58
CA PHE A 101 7.10 0.26 -14.73
C PHE A 101 6.09 -0.79 -15.21
N SER A 102 5.96 -0.98 -16.54
CA SER A 102 5.07 -2.01 -17.07
C SER A 102 5.57 -3.42 -16.74
N TYR A 103 6.89 -3.65 -16.79
CA TYR A 103 7.49 -4.92 -16.36
C TYR A 103 7.24 -5.20 -14.87
N LEU A 104 7.46 -4.19 -14.01
CA LEU A 104 7.18 -4.31 -12.59
C LEU A 104 5.72 -4.64 -12.31
N THR A 105 4.80 -3.98 -13.02
CA THR A 105 3.37 -4.23 -12.89
C THR A 105 3.02 -5.68 -13.24
N LYS A 106 3.56 -6.19 -14.36
CA LYS A 106 3.34 -7.59 -14.77
C LYS A 106 3.94 -8.59 -13.79
N LEU A 107 5.16 -8.37 -13.29
CA LEU A 107 5.76 -9.24 -12.28
C LEU A 107 4.91 -9.29 -11.00
N ARG A 108 4.38 -8.16 -10.57
CA ARG A 108 3.47 -8.11 -9.42
C ARG A 108 2.18 -8.88 -9.71
N GLN A 109 1.60 -8.76 -10.90
CA GLN A 109 0.42 -9.55 -11.29
C GLN A 109 0.74 -11.06 -11.30
N LEU A 110 1.93 -11.47 -11.76
CA LEU A 110 2.37 -12.87 -11.69
C LEU A 110 2.53 -13.37 -10.24
N CYS A 111 2.95 -12.50 -9.31
CA CYS A 111 2.97 -12.83 -7.88
C CYS A 111 1.55 -13.04 -7.32
N LEU A 112 0.56 -12.30 -7.82
CA LEU A 112 -0.83 -12.42 -7.40
C LEU A 112 -1.49 -13.67 -8.00
N ASP A 113 -1.56 -13.73 -9.31
CA ASP A 113 -2.10 -14.84 -10.09
C ASP A 113 -1.69 -14.71 -11.55
N PRO A 114 -0.97 -15.67 -12.13
CA PRO A 114 -0.58 -15.60 -13.54
C PRO A 114 -1.74 -15.50 -14.52
N SER A 115 -2.91 -16.03 -14.18
CA SER A 115 -4.10 -15.95 -15.03
C SER A 115 -4.64 -14.52 -15.22
N LEU A 116 -4.14 -13.55 -14.46
CA LEU A 116 -4.47 -12.12 -14.66
C LEU A 116 -3.85 -11.56 -15.95
N ILE A 117 -2.84 -12.23 -16.50
CA ILE A 117 -2.12 -11.79 -17.70
C ILE A 117 -1.87 -12.92 -18.73
N LEU A 118 -2.16 -14.16 -18.38
CA LEU A 118 -1.99 -15.34 -19.22
C LEU A 118 -3.30 -16.12 -19.29
N ASP A 119 -4.03 -15.99 -20.39
CA ASP A 119 -5.35 -16.62 -20.55
C ASP A 119 -5.29 -18.16 -20.47
N ASP A 120 -4.18 -18.75 -20.90
CA ASP A 120 -3.98 -20.21 -20.92
C ASP A 120 -3.31 -20.75 -19.65
N TYR A 121 -3.19 -19.94 -18.58
CA TYR A 121 -2.57 -20.40 -17.36
C TYR A 121 -3.43 -21.44 -16.64
N VAL A 122 -2.87 -22.62 -16.46
CA VAL A 122 -3.47 -23.71 -15.68
C VAL A 122 -2.67 -23.87 -14.38
N GLY A 123 -3.25 -23.45 -13.28
CA GLY A 123 -2.62 -23.51 -11.95
C GLY A 123 -3.42 -22.71 -10.92
N ARG A 124 -3.01 -22.83 -9.68
CA ARG A 124 -3.61 -22.08 -8.58
C ARG A 124 -2.74 -20.90 -8.21
N SER A 125 -3.35 -19.90 -7.61
CA SER A 125 -2.64 -18.78 -6.99
C SER A 125 -2.37 -19.09 -5.52
N ALA A 126 -1.10 -19.20 -5.16
CA ALA A 126 -0.70 -19.43 -3.76
C ALA A 126 -1.20 -18.30 -2.82
N LYS A 127 -1.25 -17.06 -3.31
CA LYS A 127 -1.77 -15.93 -2.52
C LYS A 127 -3.28 -15.97 -2.33
N ILE A 128 -4.04 -16.39 -3.34
CA ILE A 128 -5.49 -16.56 -3.20
C ILE A 128 -5.76 -17.67 -2.19
N GLU A 129 -5.06 -18.79 -2.25
CA GLU A 129 -5.19 -19.88 -1.27
C GLU A 129 -4.84 -19.42 0.15
N ALA A 130 -3.74 -18.68 0.31
CA ALA A 130 -3.34 -18.11 1.60
C ALA A 130 -4.40 -17.14 2.16
N ALA A 131 -4.95 -16.27 1.31
CA ALA A 131 -6.01 -15.34 1.71
C ALA A 131 -7.29 -16.08 2.12
N LEU A 132 -7.72 -17.10 1.37
CA LEU A 132 -8.88 -17.92 1.71
C LEU A 132 -8.68 -18.65 3.04
N ASN A 133 -7.48 -19.14 3.33
CA ASN A 133 -7.18 -19.77 4.62
C ASN A 133 -7.30 -18.76 5.77
N ILE A 134 -6.77 -17.54 5.60
CA ILE A 134 -6.89 -16.46 6.59
C ILE A 134 -8.36 -16.07 6.79
N VAL A 135 -9.13 -15.96 5.70
CA VAL A 135 -10.57 -15.68 5.75
C VAL A 135 -11.32 -16.77 6.52
N ASN A 136 -11.04 -18.04 6.23
CA ASN A 136 -11.68 -19.15 6.94
C ASN A 136 -11.37 -19.13 8.44
N MET A 137 -10.11 -18.86 8.82
CA MET A 137 -9.74 -18.72 10.23
C MET A 137 -10.48 -17.55 10.89
N ALA A 138 -10.55 -16.40 10.23
CA ALA A 138 -11.27 -15.24 10.74
C ALA A 138 -12.76 -15.49 10.94
N ILE A 139 -13.40 -16.22 10.01
CA ILE A 139 -14.82 -16.61 10.13
C ILE A 139 -15.02 -17.52 11.36
N VAL A 140 -14.15 -18.52 11.56
CA VAL A 140 -14.20 -19.43 12.72
C VAL A 140 -14.02 -18.66 14.03
N GLU A 141 -13.13 -17.66 14.04
CA GLU A 141 -12.88 -16.79 15.21
C GLU A 141 -13.93 -15.67 15.35
N ASN A 142 -14.96 -15.64 14.51
CA ASN A 142 -15.97 -14.59 14.46
C ASN A 142 -15.43 -13.17 14.24
N ARG A 143 -14.30 -13.03 13.53
CA ARG A 143 -13.63 -11.76 13.24
C ARG A 143 -14.04 -11.22 11.88
N LYS A 144 -14.02 -9.90 11.73
CA LYS A 144 -14.20 -9.22 10.45
C LYS A 144 -12.86 -8.89 9.82
N VAL A 145 -12.77 -9.03 8.50
CA VAL A 145 -11.54 -8.87 7.72
C VAL A 145 -11.72 -7.80 6.64
N LEU A 146 -10.80 -6.84 6.60
CA LEU A 146 -10.63 -5.94 5.47
C LEU A 146 -9.51 -6.47 4.58
N ILE A 147 -9.79 -6.68 3.30
CA ILE A 147 -8.79 -7.15 2.33
C ILE A 147 -8.52 -6.03 1.33
N PHE A 148 -7.30 -5.52 1.34
CA PHE A 148 -6.87 -4.46 0.44
C PHE A 148 -5.96 -5.00 -0.66
N SER A 149 -6.22 -4.59 -1.89
CA SER A 149 -5.30 -4.79 -3.02
C SER A 149 -5.29 -3.57 -3.93
N GLN A 150 -4.17 -3.35 -4.60
CA GLN A 150 -4.09 -2.36 -5.67
C GLN A 150 -4.78 -2.84 -6.93
N PHE A 151 -4.82 -4.15 -7.16
CA PHE A 151 -5.36 -4.77 -8.36
C PHE A 151 -6.82 -5.19 -8.14
N THR A 152 -7.74 -4.47 -8.77
CA THR A 152 -9.18 -4.82 -8.70
C THR A 152 -9.47 -6.18 -9.30
N SER A 153 -8.71 -6.60 -10.31
CA SER A 153 -8.84 -7.92 -10.95
C SER A 153 -8.63 -9.08 -9.98
N VAL A 154 -7.64 -8.99 -9.08
CA VAL A 154 -7.43 -10.05 -8.10
C VAL A 154 -8.48 -10.02 -7.00
N LEU A 155 -9.00 -8.84 -6.62
CA LEU A 155 -10.10 -8.75 -5.66
C LEU A 155 -11.39 -9.35 -6.23
N GLN A 156 -11.66 -9.14 -7.52
CA GLN A 156 -12.79 -9.78 -8.21
C GLN A 156 -12.65 -11.30 -8.20
N LYS A 157 -11.47 -11.81 -8.58
CA LYS A 157 -11.20 -13.24 -8.55
C LYS A 157 -11.33 -13.86 -7.15
N LEU A 158 -10.83 -13.16 -6.12
CA LEU A 158 -11.03 -13.58 -4.74
C LEU A 158 -12.53 -13.57 -4.36
N GLY A 159 -13.28 -12.58 -4.84
CA GLY A 159 -14.73 -12.51 -4.67
C GLY A 159 -15.47 -13.68 -5.32
N ASP A 160 -15.06 -14.10 -6.52
CA ASP A 160 -15.60 -15.27 -7.21
C ASP A 160 -15.35 -16.55 -6.38
N GLU A 161 -14.14 -16.75 -5.90
CA GLU A 161 -13.77 -17.88 -5.01
C GLU A 161 -14.57 -17.89 -3.69
N LEU A 162 -14.82 -16.71 -3.09
CA LEU A 162 -15.67 -16.58 -1.91
C LEU A 162 -17.13 -16.94 -2.22
N SER A 163 -17.65 -16.49 -3.39
CA SER A 163 -19.00 -16.78 -3.85
C SER A 163 -19.21 -18.27 -4.09
N GLU A 164 -18.26 -18.97 -4.72
CA GLU A 164 -18.28 -20.42 -4.92
C GLU A 164 -18.34 -21.19 -3.59
N LYS A 165 -17.78 -20.63 -2.53
CA LYS A 165 -17.81 -21.19 -1.17
C LYS A 165 -19.02 -20.73 -0.36
N ASN A 166 -19.96 -19.97 -0.96
CA ASN A 166 -21.11 -19.35 -0.30
C ASN A 166 -20.72 -18.43 0.88
N ILE A 167 -19.58 -17.77 0.81
CA ILE A 167 -19.10 -16.79 1.79
C ILE A 167 -19.52 -15.39 1.32
N GLY A 168 -20.38 -14.71 2.10
CA GLY A 168 -20.80 -13.35 1.81
C GLY A 168 -19.68 -12.33 2.00
N TYR A 169 -19.58 -11.37 1.09
CA TYR A 169 -18.59 -10.28 1.16
C TYR A 169 -19.15 -8.99 0.57
N LEU A 170 -18.55 -7.86 0.94
CA LEU A 170 -18.73 -6.57 0.27
C LEU A 170 -17.53 -6.29 -0.62
N TYR A 171 -17.77 -5.57 -1.72
CA TYR A 171 -16.72 -5.17 -2.67
C TYR A 171 -16.79 -3.67 -2.96
N LEU A 172 -15.67 -2.96 -2.79
CA LEU A 172 -15.58 -1.52 -2.99
C LEU A 172 -14.34 -1.15 -3.81
N ASP A 173 -14.56 -0.40 -4.90
CA ASP A 173 -13.49 0.12 -5.73
C ASP A 173 -13.72 1.60 -6.11
N GLY A 174 -12.89 2.12 -7.04
CA GLY A 174 -12.94 3.50 -7.50
C GLY A 174 -14.25 3.87 -8.21
N SER A 175 -14.96 2.91 -8.81
CA SER A 175 -16.22 3.12 -9.53
C SER A 175 -17.44 3.24 -8.60
N THR A 176 -17.30 2.79 -7.33
CA THR A 176 -18.38 2.78 -6.35
C THR A 176 -18.81 4.22 -6.00
N LYS A 177 -20.07 4.56 -6.22
CA LYS A 177 -20.65 5.89 -5.93
C LYS A 177 -20.58 6.22 -4.44
N ALA A 178 -20.42 7.52 -4.10
CA ALA A 178 -20.27 7.98 -2.72
C ALA A 178 -21.37 7.50 -1.77
N ASN A 179 -22.65 7.61 -2.18
CA ASN A 179 -23.78 7.16 -1.36
C ASN A 179 -23.70 5.65 -1.07
N LYS A 180 -23.38 4.85 -2.09
CA LYS A 180 -23.24 3.41 -1.94
C LYS A 180 -22.12 3.02 -0.99
N ARG A 181 -21.00 3.78 -0.99
CA ARG A 181 -19.90 3.57 -0.03
C ARG A 181 -20.36 3.72 1.42
N VAL A 182 -21.18 4.75 1.70
CA VAL A 182 -21.72 4.99 3.06
C VAL A 182 -22.64 3.85 3.48
N GLU A 183 -23.52 3.40 2.58
CA GLU A 183 -24.41 2.25 2.83
C GLU A 183 -23.61 0.98 3.15
N MET A 184 -22.62 0.65 2.32
CA MET A 184 -21.78 -0.54 2.51
C MET A 184 -20.97 -0.48 3.81
N VAL A 185 -20.44 0.68 4.18
CA VAL A 185 -19.75 0.85 5.47
C VAL A 185 -20.69 0.61 6.65
N LYS A 186 -21.91 1.15 6.57
CA LYS A 186 -22.93 0.92 7.60
C LYS A 186 -23.29 -0.56 7.68
N GLU A 187 -23.62 -1.16 6.54
CA GLU A 187 -23.96 -2.58 6.43
C GLU A 187 -22.86 -3.48 7.01
N PHE A 188 -21.59 -3.22 6.64
CA PHE A 188 -20.45 -3.97 7.17
C PHE A 188 -20.30 -3.85 8.69
N ASN A 189 -20.43 -2.62 9.22
CA ASN A 189 -20.27 -2.41 10.66
C ASN A 189 -21.41 -3.05 11.47
N GLU A 190 -22.65 -3.02 10.99
CA GLU A 190 -23.85 -3.49 11.69
C GLU A 190 -24.13 -4.99 11.49
N SER A 191 -23.75 -5.57 10.35
CA SER A 191 -24.03 -6.99 10.07
C SER A 191 -23.14 -7.92 10.90
N GLU A 192 -23.73 -8.96 11.47
CA GLU A 192 -22.99 -10.06 12.10
C GLU A 192 -22.59 -11.16 11.10
N GLU A 193 -23.25 -11.24 9.97
CA GLU A 193 -23.01 -12.27 8.94
C GLU A 193 -21.93 -11.88 7.96
N LEU A 194 -21.87 -10.58 7.58
CA LEU A 194 -20.87 -10.06 6.65
C LEU A 194 -19.54 -9.83 7.35
N LYS A 195 -18.60 -10.76 7.14
CA LYS A 195 -17.29 -10.74 7.77
C LYS A 195 -16.20 -10.20 6.85
N ILE A 196 -16.41 -10.14 5.55
CA ILE A 196 -15.38 -9.87 4.56
C ILE A 196 -15.70 -8.60 3.78
N PHE A 197 -14.72 -7.70 3.69
CA PHE A 197 -14.81 -6.52 2.84
C PHE A 197 -13.59 -6.43 1.93
N LEU A 198 -13.79 -6.59 0.63
CA LEU A 198 -12.78 -6.45 -0.40
C LEU A 198 -12.72 -4.99 -0.86
N ILE A 199 -11.59 -4.35 -0.73
CA ILE A 199 -11.46 -2.91 -0.96
C ILE A 199 -10.25 -2.62 -1.84
N SER A 200 -10.43 -1.90 -2.95
CA SER A 200 -9.28 -1.44 -3.71
C SER A 200 -8.50 -0.39 -2.91
N LEU A 201 -7.17 -0.50 -2.89
CA LEU A 201 -6.30 0.34 -2.07
C LEU A 201 -6.51 1.84 -2.34
N LYS A 202 -6.75 2.22 -3.61
CA LYS A 202 -7.06 3.61 -4.00
C LYS A 202 -8.40 4.10 -3.43
N ALA A 203 -9.41 3.24 -3.39
CA ALA A 203 -10.73 3.60 -2.85
C ALA A 203 -10.73 3.62 -1.32
N GLY A 204 -9.91 2.80 -0.68
CA GLY A 204 -9.69 2.77 0.78
C GLY A 204 -9.14 4.08 1.36
N GLY A 205 -8.51 4.93 0.54
CA GLY A 205 -8.01 6.26 0.92
C GLY A 205 -9.11 7.28 1.29
N THR A 206 -10.38 7.03 0.99
CA THR A 206 -11.48 7.96 1.23
C THR A 206 -12.21 7.68 2.55
N GLY A 207 -11.86 8.37 3.64
CA GLY A 207 -12.67 8.61 4.86
C GLY A 207 -13.55 7.51 5.45
N LEU A 208 -13.39 6.24 5.06
CA LEU A 208 -14.19 5.12 5.55
C LEU A 208 -13.93 4.88 7.05
N ASN A 209 -14.97 4.52 7.82
CA ASN A 209 -14.85 4.12 9.22
C ASN A 209 -15.27 2.65 9.36
N LEU A 210 -14.29 1.76 9.54
CA LEU A 210 -14.46 0.30 9.53
C LEU A 210 -13.96 -0.32 10.83
N THR A 211 -14.26 0.32 11.95
CA THR A 211 -13.81 -0.08 13.30
C THR A 211 -14.43 -1.37 13.81
N SER A 212 -15.41 -1.93 13.13
CA SER A 212 -15.92 -3.28 13.43
C SER A 212 -14.96 -4.40 13.02
N SER A 213 -13.95 -4.10 12.19
CA SER A 213 -12.91 -5.05 11.79
C SER A 213 -11.65 -4.88 12.63
N ASP A 214 -11.08 -5.98 13.06
CA ASP A 214 -9.81 -6.06 13.78
C ASP A 214 -8.71 -6.82 13.00
N LEU A 215 -9.03 -7.30 11.81
CA LEU A 215 -8.07 -7.97 10.92
C LEU A 215 -8.00 -7.24 9.58
N VAL A 216 -6.79 -6.84 9.20
CA VAL A 216 -6.49 -6.17 7.92
C VAL A 216 -5.51 -7.02 7.13
N LEU A 217 -5.87 -7.37 5.91
CA LEU A 217 -5.04 -8.13 5.00
C LEU A 217 -4.64 -7.24 3.81
N HIS A 218 -3.36 -6.91 3.69
CA HIS A 218 -2.79 -6.36 2.47
C HIS A 218 -2.40 -7.51 1.55
N PHE A 219 -3.16 -7.68 0.47
CA PHE A 219 -2.98 -8.79 -0.47
C PHE A 219 -1.70 -8.64 -1.30
N ASP A 220 -1.31 -7.41 -1.59
CA ASP A 220 -0.06 -7.06 -2.28
C ASP A 220 0.60 -5.84 -1.63
N PRO A 221 1.95 -5.81 -1.54
CA PRO A 221 2.65 -4.65 -1.01
C PRO A 221 2.67 -3.50 -2.02
N TRP A 222 2.65 -2.27 -1.49
CA TRP A 222 2.75 -1.05 -2.26
C TRP A 222 4.03 -0.30 -1.91
N TRP A 223 4.75 0.26 -2.89
CA TRP A 223 6.03 0.96 -2.64
C TRP A 223 5.91 2.21 -1.75
N ASN A 224 4.70 2.73 -1.53
CA ASN A 224 4.47 3.82 -0.58
C ASN A 224 3.78 3.29 0.68
N PRO A 225 4.49 3.10 1.79
CA PRO A 225 3.94 2.57 3.03
C PRO A 225 2.83 3.46 3.63
N ALA A 226 2.85 4.77 3.37
CA ALA A 226 1.84 5.69 3.90
C ALA A 226 0.43 5.37 3.39
N ILE A 227 0.30 4.88 2.15
CA ILE A 227 -1.00 4.48 1.58
C ILE A 227 -1.53 3.20 2.24
N GLU A 228 -0.66 2.23 2.56
CA GLU A 228 -1.04 1.04 3.31
C GLU A 228 -1.43 1.40 4.74
N ASP A 229 -0.66 2.27 5.40
CA ASP A 229 -0.96 2.77 6.74
C ASP A 229 -2.30 3.51 6.74
N GLN A 230 -2.58 4.34 5.72
CA GLN A 230 -3.85 5.03 5.58
C GLN A 230 -5.02 4.04 5.39
N ALA A 231 -4.85 2.96 4.64
CA ALA A 231 -5.85 1.91 4.50
C ALA A 231 -6.07 1.15 5.81
N THR A 232 -5.00 0.78 6.50
CA THR A 232 -5.05 0.16 7.83
C THR A 232 -5.75 1.04 8.86
N ASP A 233 -5.55 2.35 8.78
CA ASP A 233 -6.18 3.35 9.64
C ASP A 233 -7.72 3.44 9.49
N ARG A 234 -8.32 2.70 8.57
CA ARG A 234 -9.79 2.55 8.49
C ARG A 234 -10.33 1.64 9.58
N ALA A 235 -9.55 0.64 9.99
CA ALA A 235 -9.83 -0.23 11.14
C ALA A 235 -9.22 0.32 12.43
N HIS A 236 -7.96 0.78 12.38
CA HIS A 236 -7.21 1.29 13.54
C HIS A 236 -7.49 2.78 13.77
N ARG A 237 -8.67 3.07 14.31
CA ARG A 237 -9.19 4.43 14.52
C ARG A 237 -9.94 4.53 15.84
N ILE A 238 -10.19 5.77 16.31
CA ILE A 238 -11.04 6.05 17.48
C ILE A 238 -12.37 5.28 17.33
N GLY A 239 -12.69 4.50 18.37
CA GLY A 239 -13.84 3.58 18.37
C GLY A 239 -13.46 2.11 18.15
N GLN A 240 -12.21 1.81 17.81
CA GLN A 240 -11.70 0.44 17.81
C GLN A 240 -11.49 -0.04 19.25
N GLN A 241 -11.99 -1.23 19.59
CA GLN A 241 -11.89 -1.82 20.93
C GLN A 241 -10.91 -3.00 20.99
N ASN A 242 -10.58 -3.57 19.83
CA ASN A 242 -9.73 -4.74 19.72
C ASN A 242 -8.34 -4.38 19.19
N ILE A 243 -7.34 -5.23 19.50
CA ILE A 243 -6.03 -5.16 18.87
C ILE A 243 -6.20 -5.39 17.36
N VAL A 244 -5.73 -4.46 16.54
CA VAL A 244 -5.78 -4.57 15.09
C VAL A 244 -4.58 -5.37 14.60
N GLU A 245 -4.84 -6.53 14.02
CA GLU A 245 -3.85 -7.36 13.37
C GLU A 245 -3.77 -7.02 11.87
N VAL A 246 -2.57 -6.71 11.40
CA VAL A 246 -2.29 -6.39 10.00
C VAL A 246 -1.40 -7.45 9.41
N ILE A 247 -1.89 -8.16 8.41
CA ILE A 247 -1.14 -9.19 7.69
C ILE A 247 -0.81 -8.66 6.29
N LYS A 248 0.48 -8.73 5.91
CA LYS A 248 0.94 -8.44 4.55
C LYS A 248 1.32 -9.74 3.88
N LEU A 249 0.62 -10.13 2.80
CA LEU A 249 0.99 -11.28 1.99
C LEU A 249 2.12 -10.89 1.03
N ILE A 250 3.21 -11.62 1.08
CA ILE A 250 4.42 -11.35 0.30
C ILE A 250 4.81 -12.63 -0.43
N ALA A 251 4.85 -12.58 -1.77
CA ALA A 251 5.36 -13.70 -2.55
C ALA A 251 6.87 -13.83 -2.35
N LYS A 252 7.31 -15.01 -1.87
CA LYS A 252 8.72 -15.29 -1.59
C LYS A 252 9.55 -15.36 -2.87
N ASP A 253 10.82 -14.96 -2.81
CA ASP A 253 11.77 -14.93 -3.93
C ASP A 253 11.25 -14.07 -5.11
N SER A 254 10.65 -12.90 -4.83
CA SER A 254 9.99 -12.07 -5.83
C SER A 254 10.25 -10.57 -5.66
N VAL A 255 9.84 -9.79 -6.64
CA VAL A 255 9.87 -8.31 -6.58
C VAL A 255 9.11 -7.74 -5.37
N GLU A 256 8.18 -8.49 -4.77
CA GLU A 256 7.45 -8.03 -3.60
C GLU A 256 8.33 -7.96 -2.35
N GLU A 257 9.30 -8.86 -2.19
CA GLU A 257 10.30 -8.74 -1.11
C GLU A 257 11.14 -7.47 -1.28
N ASN A 258 11.54 -7.16 -2.51
CA ASN A 258 12.30 -5.94 -2.80
C ASN A 258 11.45 -4.67 -2.53
N ILE A 259 10.14 -4.71 -2.85
CA ILE A 259 9.21 -3.63 -2.49
C ILE A 259 9.11 -3.45 -0.98
N ILE A 260 9.04 -4.52 -0.20
CA ILE A 260 9.01 -4.46 1.28
C ILE A 260 10.31 -3.86 1.82
N ARG A 261 11.46 -4.29 1.30
CA ARG A 261 12.77 -3.71 1.70
C ARG A 261 12.79 -2.21 1.41
N LEU A 262 12.36 -1.79 0.23
CA LEU A 262 12.23 -0.38 -0.12
C LEU A 262 11.27 0.40 0.82
N GLN A 263 10.18 -0.23 1.25
CA GLN A 263 9.28 0.38 2.24
C GLN A 263 9.97 0.58 3.59
N GLU A 264 10.75 -0.39 4.04
CA GLU A 264 11.47 -0.34 5.33
C GLU A 264 12.53 0.75 5.30
N ASP A 265 13.33 0.82 4.24
CA ASP A 265 14.32 1.88 4.03
C ASP A 265 13.65 3.26 4.06
N LYS A 266 12.52 3.42 3.38
CA LYS A 266 11.75 4.68 3.39
C LYS A 266 11.17 5.01 4.77
N ARG A 267 10.67 4.03 5.51
CA ARG A 267 10.19 4.25 6.89
C ARG A 267 11.31 4.67 7.81
N GLU A 268 12.47 4.01 7.72
CA GLU A 268 13.65 4.37 8.49
C GLU A 268 14.10 5.80 8.21
N LEU A 269 14.18 6.16 6.92
CA LEU A 269 14.52 7.52 6.50
C LEU A 269 13.50 8.55 7.01
N ILE A 270 12.20 8.30 6.86
CA ILE A 270 11.15 9.19 7.38
C ILE A 270 11.27 9.35 8.89
N ASN A 271 11.58 8.29 9.62
CA ASN A 271 11.77 8.37 11.07
C ASN A 271 13.00 9.19 11.43
N LYS A 272 14.13 9.03 10.74
CA LYS A 272 15.34 9.85 10.91
C LYS A 272 15.03 11.33 10.66
N VAL A 273 14.29 11.63 9.57
CA VAL A 273 13.83 13.00 9.25
C VAL A 273 13.03 13.61 10.39
N ILE A 274 12.14 12.83 10.98
CA ILE A 274 11.22 13.32 12.00
C ILE A 274 11.92 13.45 13.35
N SER A 275 12.87 12.53 13.67
CA SER A 275 13.67 12.58 14.89
C SER A 275 14.76 13.66 14.88
N GLY A 276 15.02 14.29 13.74
CA GLY A 276 15.98 15.38 13.62
C GLY A 276 17.42 14.96 13.28
N GLU A 277 17.62 13.72 12.86
CA GLU A 277 18.92 13.25 12.34
C GLU A 277 19.12 13.67 10.88
N GLU A 278 20.39 13.90 10.48
CA GLU A 278 20.76 14.36 9.12
C GLU A 278 20.24 13.43 8.02
N ILE A 279 19.74 14.04 6.93
CA ILE A 279 19.12 13.31 5.82
C ILE A 279 19.82 13.60 4.51
N GLY A 280 20.05 12.56 3.75
CA GLY A 280 20.40 12.67 2.33
C GLY A 280 19.17 12.92 1.44
N SER A 281 19.38 13.60 0.35
CA SER A 281 18.46 14.34 -0.51
C SER A 281 17.36 13.56 -1.27
N ASN A 282 17.23 12.23 -1.16
CA ASN A 282 16.42 11.43 -2.10
C ASN A 282 15.14 10.80 -1.53
N VAL A 283 14.66 11.23 -0.37
CA VAL A 283 13.65 10.47 0.41
C VAL A 283 12.20 10.67 -0.02
N ILE A 284 11.87 11.76 -0.70
CA ILE A 284 10.48 12.13 -1.02
C ILE A 284 10.34 12.41 -2.53
N GLY A 285 10.55 11.41 -3.34
CA GLY A 285 10.39 11.53 -4.79
C GLY A 285 9.81 10.27 -5.42
N LYS A 286 9.31 10.40 -6.62
CA LYS A 286 9.03 9.26 -7.51
C LYS A 286 10.31 8.43 -7.61
N LEU A 287 10.21 7.10 -7.51
CA LEU A 287 11.31 6.18 -7.72
C LEU A 287 12.13 6.60 -8.95
N SER A 288 13.45 6.72 -8.78
CA SER A 288 14.37 6.90 -9.90
C SER A 288 14.34 5.65 -10.79
N ARG A 289 14.87 5.75 -12.02
CA ARG A 289 15.00 4.59 -12.90
C ARG A 289 15.84 3.48 -12.23
N ASP A 290 16.92 3.88 -11.56
CA ASP A 290 17.86 2.95 -10.94
C ASP A 290 17.23 2.24 -9.73
N GLU A 291 16.50 2.95 -8.85
CA GLU A 291 15.73 2.33 -7.75
C GLU A 291 14.66 1.35 -8.26
N ILE A 292 14.06 1.62 -9.42
CA ILE A 292 13.11 0.68 -10.02
C ILE A 292 13.84 -0.55 -10.57
N ILE A 293 15.01 -0.37 -11.19
CA ILE A 293 15.83 -1.48 -11.70
C ILE A 293 16.29 -2.38 -10.55
N ASP A 294 16.66 -1.80 -9.41
CA ASP A 294 17.06 -2.55 -8.21
C ASP A 294 15.95 -3.48 -7.68
N LEU A 295 14.67 -3.14 -7.95
CA LEU A 295 13.57 -4.03 -7.61
C LEU A 295 13.57 -5.35 -8.38
N PHE A 296 14.29 -5.43 -9.50
CA PHE A 296 14.40 -6.65 -10.30
C PHE A 296 15.65 -7.48 -9.94
N SER A 297 16.48 -7.03 -9.01
CA SER A 297 17.69 -7.73 -8.58
C SER A 297 17.43 -9.03 -7.80
#